data_e8d80936f0ca17ec76c1557de931f9db
#
_entry.id   e8d80936f0ca17ec76c1557de931f9db
#
_cell.length_a   1.000
_cell.length_b   1.000
_cell.length_c   1.000
_cell.angle_alpha   90.00
_cell.angle_beta   90.00
_cell.angle_gamma   90.00
#
_symmetry.space_group_name_H-M   'P 1'
#
loop_
_entity.id
_entity.type
_entity.pdbx_description
1 polymer ?
#
loop_
_entity_poly.entity_id
_entity_poly.type
_entity_poly.pdbx_seq_one_letter_code
_entity_poly.pdbx_strand_id
1 'polypeptide(L)'
;MTSLHVPIIDIKNQDLDTALELGGTRFRVDCVNWPETFPYAPFCSGRIARTRDALVVDFRVSGLDLRVQNTEDNGRQWEDSCVEVFLLDPKENTYYNFEINALGKVLACRGEDRHNRVARPAEEMEQILRFAQNDSFCHPEEAKPTKDLQGLQSWRVGVMIPFKLIGADPENLPKSIRANFYKCGDKTAHPHYLSWSPIDTPKPDFHRPEFFGELLFD
;
A
#
# COMPACT_ATOMS: atom_id res chain seq x y z
N MET A 1 9.11 -4.65 -18.23
CA MET A 1 8.12 -4.85 -17.14
C MET A 1 8.82 -4.51 -15.84
N THR A 2 8.21 -3.73 -14.98
CA THR A 2 8.77 -3.36 -13.67
C THR A 2 8.79 -4.60 -12.77
N SER A 3 9.88 -4.83 -12.04
CA SER A 3 9.98 -5.99 -11.13
C SER A 3 10.72 -5.64 -9.85
N LEU A 4 10.38 -6.34 -8.76
CA LEU A 4 11.03 -6.26 -7.46
C LEU A 4 11.31 -7.66 -6.95
N HIS A 5 12.51 -7.88 -6.46
CA HIS A 5 12.87 -9.05 -5.68
C HIS A 5 12.34 -8.92 -4.25
N VAL A 6 11.68 -9.95 -3.73
CA VAL A 6 11.08 -9.98 -2.40
C VAL A 6 11.85 -10.95 -1.52
N PRO A 7 12.85 -10.48 -0.80
CA PRO A 7 13.68 -11.33 0.06
C PRO A 7 12.91 -11.88 1.25
N ILE A 8 13.31 -13.04 1.73
CA ILE A 8 12.84 -13.56 3.01
C ILE A 8 13.58 -12.88 4.17
N ILE A 9 12.84 -12.44 5.19
CA ILE A 9 13.40 -11.88 6.42
C ILE A 9 12.99 -12.72 7.63
N ASP A 10 13.89 -12.79 8.62
CA ASP A 10 13.63 -13.45 9.91
C ASP A 10 13.30 -12.39 10.96
N ILE A 11 12.09 -12.47 11.52
CA ILE A 11 11.59 -11.57 12.57
C ILE A 11 11.59 -12.21 13.97
N LYS A 12 12.18 -13.41 14.13
CA LYS A 12 12.18 -14.10 15.44
C LYS A 12 13.09 -13.43 16.46
N ASN A 13 14.19 -12.84 16.01
CA ASN A 13 15.26 -12.32 16.87
C ASN A 13 15.43 -10.80 16.78
N GLN A 14 14.58 -10.11 16.03
CA GLN A 14 14.62 -8.66 15.84
C GLN A 14 13.22 -8.13 15.56
N ASP A 15 13.00 -6.86 15.82
CA ASP A 15 11.73 -6.21 15.45
C ASP A 15 11.60 -6.10 13.92
N LEU A 16 10.35 -5.96 13.46
CA LEU A 16 10.02 -5.93 12.05
C LEU A 16 10.68 -4.77 11.30
N ASP A 17 10.80 -3.61 11.93
CA ASP A 17 11.42 -2.44 11.33
C ASP A 17 12.90 -2.66 11.04
N THR A 18 13.64 -3.17 12.02
CA THR A 18 15.05 -3.55 11.86
C THR A 18 15.21 -4.61 10.77
N ALA A 19 14.35 -5.63 10.77
CA ALA A 19 14.39 -6.68 9.75
C ALA A 19 14.19 -6.13 8.33
N LEU A 20 13.21 -5.23 8.14
CA LEU A 20 12.97 -4.55 6.88
C LEU A 20 14.10 -3.59 6.48
N GLU A 21 14.68 -2.86 7.45
CA GLU A 21 15.79 -1.94 7.16
C GLU A 21 17.02 -2.69 6.63
N LEU A 22 17.33 -3.82 7.22
CA LEU A 22 18.53 -4.60 6.89
C LEU A 22 18.35 -5.52 5.68
N GLY A 23 17.17 -6.12 5.53
CA GLY A 23 16.91 -7.17 4.55
C GLY A 23 15.88 -6.87 3.48
N GLY A 24 15.09 -5.81 3.60
CA GLY A 24 14.02 -5.48 2.65
C GLY A 24 14.52 -4.81 1.37
N THR A 25 13.91 -5.13 0.24
CA THR A 25 14.16 -4.43 -1.02
C THR A 25 13.45 -3.08 -1.03
N ARG A 26 14.20 -2.03 -1.36
CA ARG A 26 13.67 -0.66 -1.48
C ARG A 26 13.03 -0.42 -2.84
N PHE A 27 11.94 0.34 -2.85
CA PHE A 27 11.26 0.78 -4.07
C PHE A 27 10.76 2.21 -3.95
N ARG A 28 10.36 2.79 -5.08
CA ARG A 28 9.78 4.13 -5.19
C ARG A 28 8.40 4.05 -5.81
N VAL A 29 7.50 4.90 -5.34
CA VAL A 29 6.19 5.15 -5.96
C VAL A 29 6.25 6.58 -6.51
N ASP A 30 6.79 6.72 -7.72
CA ASP A 30 7.15 8.02 -8.31
C ASP A 30 6.77 8.17 -9.79
N CYS A 31 6.07 7.19 -10.38
CA CYS A 31 5.50 7.35 -11.71
C CYS A 31 4.31 8.31 -11.66
N VAL A 32 4.48 9.52 -12.21
CA VAL A 32 3.42 10.50 -12.41
C VAL A 32 2.74 10.22 -13.74
N ASN A 33 1.66 9.42 -13.71
CA ASN A 33 1.04 8.92 -14.95
C ASN A 33 0.16 9.97 -15.66
N TRP A 34 -0.32 11.00 -14.95
CA TRP A 34 -1.23 12.03 -15.47
C TRP A 34 -0.74 13.45 -15.13
N PRO A 35 0.48 13.84 -15.57
CA PRO A 35 1.14 15.08 -15.14
C PRO A 35 0.41 16.36 -15.58
N GLU A 36 -0.33 16.32 -16.68
CA GLU A 36 -1.10 17.47 -17.19
C GLU A 36 -2.22 17.89 -16.23
N THR A 37 -2.82 16.91 -15.51
CA THR A 37 -3.97 17.17 -14.62
C THR A 37 -3.54 17.10 -13.15
N PHE A 38 -2.62 16.20 -12.80
CA PHE A 38 -2.19 15.92 -11.44
C PHE A 38 -0.64 15.95 -11.35
N PRO A 39 -0.02 17.14 -11.44
CA PRO A 39 1.44 17.27 -11.46
C PRO A 39 2.09 17.11 -10.08
N TYR A 40 1.31 17.22 -8.98
CA TYR A 40 1.86 17.11 -7.65
C TYR A 40 2.33 15.68 -7.35
N ALA A 41 3.58 15.57 -6.90
CA ALA A 41 4.24 14.30 -6.63
C ALA A 41 4.92 14.36 -5.24
N PRO A 42 4.24 13.95 -4.16
CA PRO A 42 4.89 13.79 -2.88
C PRO A 42 5.98 12.71 -2.95
N PHE A 43 7.01 12.83 -2.13
CA PHE A 43 7.98 11.76 -1.99
C PHE A 43 7.29 10.52 -1.41
N CYS A 44 7.38 9.40 -2.10
CA CYS A 44 6.89 8.12 -1.60
C CYS A 44 7.91 7.02 -1.92
N SER A 45 8.40 6.37 -0.90
CA SER A 45 9.27 5.21 -0.99
C SER A 45 8.76 4.11 -0.09
N GLY A 46 9.14 2.87 -0.37
CA GLY A 46 8.80 1.75 0.47
C GLY A 46 9.90 0.72 0.55
N ARG A 47 9.70 -0.27 1.40
CA ARG A 47 10.49 -1.49 1.48
C ARG A 47 9.55 -2.68 1.45
N ILE A 48 9.99 -3.74 0.81
CA ILE A 48 9.24 -4.98 0.70
C ILE A 48 10.13 -6.16 1.07
N ALA A 49 9.56 -7.08 1.80
CA ALA A 49 10.14 -8.38 2.10
C ALA A 49 9.01 -9.39 2.33
N ARG A 50 9.35 -10.61 2.62
CA ARG A 50 8.39 -11.60 3.11
C ARG A 50 8.93 -12.31 4.35
N THR A 51 8.02 -12.78 5.17
CA THR A 51 8.28 -13.88 6.09
C THR A 51 7.96 -15.20 5.39
N ARG A 52 7.97 -16.31 6.12
CA ARG A 52 7.44 -17.57 5.60
C ARG A 52 5.98 -17.45 5.18
N ASP A 53 5.16 -16.75 5.95
CA ASP A 53 3.69 -16.82 5.87
C ASP A 53 3.02 -15.54 5.35
N ALA A 54 3.78 -14.44 5.19
CA ALA A 54 3.21 -13.14 4.87
C ALA A 54 4.14 -12.27 4.02
N LEU A 55 3.53 -11.45 3.15
CA LEU A 55 4.17 -10.31 2.51
C LEU A 55 4.22 -9.15 3.49
N VAL A 56 5.36 -8.46 3.56
CA VAL A 56 5.56 -7.27 4.40
C VAL A 56 5.92 -6.10 3.51
N VAL A 57 5.14 -5.02 3.62
CA VAL A 57 5.38 -3.78 2.87
C VAL A 57 5.30 -2.61 3.83
N ASP A 58 6.29 -1.73 3.81
CA ASP A 58 6.20 -0.43 4.47
C ASP A 58 6.33 0.71 3.45
N PHE A 59 5.76 1.85 3.81
CA PHE A 59 5.83 3.09 3.04
C PHE A 59 6.28 4.24 3.92
N ARG A 60 7.11 5.10 3.35
CA ARG A 60 7.53 6.38 3.91
C ARG A 60 7.13 7.48 2.94
N VAL A 61 6.33 8.39 3.41
CA VAL A 61 5.77 9.48 2.61
C VAL A 61 6.16 10.82 3.21
N SER A 62 6.53 11.76 2.34
CA SER A 62 6.74 13.17 2.72
C SER A 62 6.14 14.06 1.64
N GLY A 63 5.31 15.01 2.07
CA GLY A 63 4.57 15.89 1.17
C GLY A 63 4.11 17.17 1.83
N LEU A 64 3.45 18.04 1.07
CA LEU A 64 3.07 19.37 1.53
C LEU A 64 1.84 19.39 2.44
N ASP A 65 1.02 18.37 2.39
CA ASP A 65 -0.23 18.28 3.14
C ASP A 65 -0.52 16.85 3.60
N LEU A 66 -1.18 16.75 4.72
CA LEU A 66 -1.65 15.51 5.29
C LEU A 66 -3.14 15.65 5.59
N ARG A 67 -3.94 14.80 4.94
CA ARG A 67 -5.36 14.66 5.21
C ARG A 67 -5.63 13.30 5.83
N VAL A 68 -6.35 13.27 6.96
CA VAL A 68 -6.82 12.06 7.63
C VAL A 68 -8.21 12.31 8.21
N GLN A 69 -9.22 11.73 7.61
CA GLN A 69 -10.63 11.89 8.02
C GLN A 69 -11.30 10.53 8.24
N ASN A 70 -10.83 9.49 7.57
CA ASN A 70 -11.37 8.14 7.70
C ASN A 70 -10.68 7.42 8.84
N THR A 71 -11.38 7.29 9.98
CA THR A 71 -10.86 6.71 11.23
C THR A 71 -11.25 5.24 11.42
N GLU A 72 -12.02 4.67 10.49
CA GLU A 72 -12.50 3.30 10.53
C GLU A 72 -11.96 2.48 9.37
N ASP A 73 -11.81 1.17 9.57
CA ASP A 73 -11.50 0.24 8.51
C ASP A 73 -12.67 0.13 7.51
N ASN A 74 -12.35 -0.25 6.29
CA ASN A 74 -13.28 -0.32 5.16
C ASN A 74 -13.99 1.01 4.85
N GLY A 75 -13.43 2.14 5.32
CA GLY A 75 -13.83 3.48 4.93
C GLY A 75 -13.27 3.88 3.56
N ARG A 76 -13.38 5.15 3.22
CA ARG A 76 -12.88 5.71 1.95
C ARG A 76 -11.44 6.18 2.09
N GLN A 77 -10.52 5.24 2.30
CA GLN A 77 -9.12 5.56 2.60
C GLN A 77 -8.43 6.35 1.48
N TRP A 78 -8.82 6.12 0.21
CA TRP A 78 -8.31 6.84 -0.96
C TRP A 78 -8.61 8.35 -0.95
N GLU A 79 -9.62 8.81 -0.19
CA GLU A 79 -9.92 10.24 -0.04
C GLU A 79 -8.89 10.96 0.85
N ASP A 80 -8.18 10.22 1.70
CA ASP A 80 -7.14 10.71 2.60
C ASP A 80 -5.75 10.63 1.97
N SER A 81 -4.72 11.02 2.72
CA SER A 81 -3.34 10.70 2.39
C SER A 81 -3.15 9.19 2.50
N CYS A 82 -3.10 8.51 1.36
CA CYS A 82 -3.22 7.07 1.24
C CYS A 82 -2.08 6.45 0.44
N VAL A 83 -1.65 5.27 0.83
CA VAL A 83 -0.82 4.36 0.04
C VAL A 83 -1.57 3.06 -0.19
N GLU A 84 -1.26 2.36 -1.30
CA GLU A 84 -2.02 1.18 -1.66
C GLU A 84 -1.11 0.04 -2.12
N VAL A 85 -1.54 -1.19 -1.82
CA VAL A 85 -0.93 -2.45 -2.27
C VAL A 85 -1.96 -3.24 -3.04
N PHE A 86 -1.74 -3.45 -4.32
CA PHE A 86 -2.59 -4.29 -5.16
C PHE A 86 -1.83 -5.54 -5.56
N LEU A 87 -2.46 -6.69 -5.39
CA LEU A 87 -1.87 -8.02 -5.61
C LEU A 87 -2.82 -8.85 -6.46
N LEU A 88 -2.36 -9.33 -7.61
CA LEU A 88 -3.14 -10.25 -8.44
C LEU A 88 -3.22 -11.62 -7.75
N ASP A 89 -4.40 -12.21 -7.72
CA ASP A 89 -4.58 -13.58 -7.24
C ASP A 89 -3.78 -14.53 -8.16
N PRO A 90 -2.90 -15.39 -7.61
CA PRO A 90 -2.07 -16.27 -8.44
C PRO A 90 -2.85 -17.39 -9.13
N LYS A 91 -4.11 -17.60 -8.76
CA LYS A 91 -4.95 -18.69 -9.26
C LYS A 91 -6.14 -18.23 -10.09
N GLU A 92 -6.59 -16.99 -9.88
CA GLU A 92 -7.81 -16.45 -10.47
C GLU A 92 -7.53 -15.10 -11.16
N ASN A 93 -8.39 -14.70 -12.07
CA ASN A 93 -8.29 -13.37 -12.71
C ASN A 93 -8.97 -12.29 -11.84
N THR A 94 -8.64 -12.28 -10.55
CA THR A 94 -9.07 -11.29 -9.57
C THR A 94 -7.85 -10.69 -8.89
N TYR A 95 -8.00 -9.56 -8.24
CA TYR A 95 -6.94 -8.97 -7.43
C TYR A 95 -7.45 -8.54 -6.06
N TYR A 96 -6.53 -8.42 -5.13
CA TYR A 96 -6.72 -7.85 -3.82
C TYR A 96 -6.18 -6.43 -3.82
N ASN A 97 -6.91 -5.48 -3.25
CA ASN A 97 -6.42 -4.15 -2.99
C ASN A 97 -6.50 -3.84 -1.50
N PHE A 98 -5.41 -3.28 -0.98
CA PHE A 98 -5.26 -2.80 0.38
C PHE A 98 -4.92 -1.31 0.30
N GLU A 99 -5.84 -0.46 0.71
CA GLU A 99 -5.71 1.00 0.70
C GLU A 99 -5.52 1.45 2.15
N ILE A 100 -4.38 2.05 2.48
CA ILE A 100 -3.95 2.33 3.84
C ILE A 100 -3.74 3.84 3.99
N ASN A 101 -4.50 4.49 4.87
CA ASN A 101 -4.27 5.90 5.17
C ASN A 101 -3.16 6.10 6.21
N ALA A 102 -2.80 7.36 6.47
CA ALA A 102 -1.71 7.70 7.40
C ALA A 102 -1.97 7.34 8.88
N LEU A 103 -3.19 6.94 9.25
CA LEU A 103 -3.50 6.34 10.57
C LEU A 103 -3.35 4.81 10.58
N GLY A 104 -3.03 4.18 9.46
CA GLY A 104 -3.00 2.73 9.34
C GLY A 104 -4.39 2.09 9.24
N LYS A 105 -5.43 2.88 8.96
CA LYS A 105 -6.76 2.34 8.65
C LYS A 105 -6.76 1.78 7.24
N VAL A 106 -7.35 0.61 7.07
CA VAL A 106 -7.27 -0.16 5.82
C VAL A 106 -8.65 -0.40 5.24
N LEU A 107 -8.80 -0.11 3.95
CA LEU A 107 -9.82 -0.73 3.12
C LEU A 107 -9.18 -1.92 2.41
N ALA A 108 -9.72 -3.11 2.60
CA ALA A 108 -9.29 -4.29 1.86
C ALA A 108 -10.46 -4.85 1.06
N CYS A 109 -10.25 -5.04 -0.25
CA CYS A 109 -11.25 -5.63 -1.14
C CYS A 109 -10.62 -6.72 -2.02
N ARG A 110 -11.48 -7.56 -2.60
CA ARG A 110 -11.14 -8.49 -3.69
C ARG A 110 -12.15 -8.36 -4.82
N GLY A 111 -11.70 -8.35 -6.05
CA GLY A 111 -12.58 -8.28 -7.21
C GLY A 111 -11.84 -8.36 -8.55
N GLU A 112 -12.59 -8.20 -9.62
CA GLU A 112 -12.08 -8.22 -11.00
C GLU A 112 -11.74 -6.82 -11.51
N ASP A 113 -12.48 -5.81 -11.02
CA ASP A 113 -12.32 -4.41 -11.42
C ASP A 113 -12.79 -3.46 -10.30
N ARG A 114 -12.75 -2.17 -10.53
CA ARG A 114 -13.16 -1.12 -9.59
C ARG A 114 -14.60 -1.27 -9.08
N HIS A 115 -15.52 -1.77 -9.89
CA HIS A 115 -16.95 -1.83 -9.60
C HIS A 115 -17.39 -3.20 -9.07
N ASN A 116 -16.70 -4.26 -9.48
CA ASN A 116 -16.98 -5.64 -9.13
C ASN A 116 -15.99 -6.14 -8.08
N ARG A 117 -15.94 -5.46 -6.93
CA ARG A 117 -15.11 -5.83 -5.78
C ARG A 117 -15.91 -5.83 -4.49
N VAL A 118 -15.53 -6.70 -3.58
CA VAL A 118 -16.18 -6.90 -2.29
C VAL A 118 -15.18 -6.65 -1.18
N ALA A 119 -15.58 -5.86 -0.17
CA ALA A 119 -14.78 -5.63 1.02
C ALA A 119 -14.55 -6.94 1.79
N ARG A 120 -13.36 -7.11 2.34
CA ARG A 120 -13.03 -8.27 3.14
C ARG A 120 -13.72 -8.21 4.51
N PRO A 121 -14.16 -9.36 5.03
CA PRO A 121 -14.84 -9.41 6.33
C PRO A 121 -13.88 -9.06 7.48
N ALA A 122 -14.45 -8.69 8.64
CA ALA A 122 -13.71 -8.24 9.80
C ALA A 122 -12.66 -9.27 10.29
N GLU A 123 -12.99 -10.55 10.27
CA GLU A 123 -12.11 -11.63 10.69
C GLU A 123 -10.84 -11.74 9.84
N GLU A 124 -10.91 -11.34 8.57
CA GLU A 124 -9.74 -11.27 7.69
C GLU A 124 -8.95 -9.97 7.92
N MET A 125 -9.65 -8.87 8.18
CA MET A 125 -9.02 -7.59 8.49
C MET A 125 -8.16 -7.66 9.76
N GLU A 126 -8.58 -8.43 10.76
CA GLU A 126 -7.84 -8.67 12.00
C GLU A 126 -6.51 -9.44 11.77
N GLN A 127 -6.39 -10.20 10.69
CA GLN A 127 -5.18 -10.92 10.33
C GLN A 127 -4.11 -10.03 9.68
N ILE A 128 -4.49 -8.83 9.21
CA ILE A 128 -3.58 -7.87 8.60
C ILE A 128 -2.93 -7.07 9.73
N LEU A 129 -1.69 -7.43 10.09
CA LEU A 129 -0.93 -6.64 11.05
C LEU A 129 -0.50 -5.32 10.40
N ARG A 130 -0.62 -4.24 11.15
CA ARG A 130 -0.38 -2.87 10.69
C ARG A 130 0.41 -2.10 11.71
N PHE A 131 1.18 -1.16 11.22
CA PHE A 131 1.80 -0.13 12.03
C PHE A 131 1.69 1.21 11.31
N ALA A 132 1.51 2.27 12.06
CA ALA A 132 1.51 3.64 11.56
C ALA A 132 2.37 4.50 12.46
N GLN A 133 3.15 5.39 11.88
CA GLN A 133 3.91 6.39 12.58
C GLN A 133 3.78 7.71 11.81
N ASN A 134 3.50 8.77 12.54
CA ASN A 134 3.36 10.10 11.98
C ASN A 134 4.08 11.08 12.89
N ASP A 135 5.01 11.84 12.34
CA ASP A 135 5.78 12.83 13.12
C ASP A 135 4.89 13.97 13.68
N SER A 136 3.68 14.11 13.12
CA SER A 136 2.68 15.09 13.59
C SER A 136 1.73 14.55 14.67
N PHE A 137 1.77 13.21 14.95
CA PHE A 137 0.96 12.55 15.98
C PHE A 137 1.85 11.72 16.88
N CYS A 138 1.89 12.04 18.17
CA CYS A 138 2.72 11.31 19.14
C CYS A 138 2.27 9.86 19.38
N HIS A 139 0.96 9.58 19.21
CA HIS A 139 0.37 8.25 19.38
C HIS A 139 -0.80 8.03 18.42
N PRO A 140 -0.86 6.89 17.69
CA PRO A 140 -1.96 6.58 16.75
C PRO A 140 -3.34 6.57 17.40
N GLU A 141 -3.43 6.17 18.67
CA GLU A 141 -4.67 6.12 19.47
C GLU A 141 -5.20 7.51 19.86
N GLU A 142 -4.36 8.54 19.83
CA GLU A 142 -4.73 9.93 20.12
C GLU A 142 -5.00 10.75 18.85
N ALA A 143 -4.80 10.15 17.67
CA ALA A 143 -4.97 10.82 16.40
C ALA A 143 -6.43 11.23 16.19
N LYS A 144 -6.70 12.52 16.37
CA LYS A 144 -7.98 13.11 15.99
C LYS A 144 -8.02 13.32 14.47
N PRO A 145 -9.20 13.16 13.83
CA PRO A 145 -9.35 13.52 12.42
C PRO A 145 -8.83 14.94 12.20
N THR A 146 -7.82 15.07 11.33
CA THR A 146 -7.30 16.37 10.94
C THR A 146 -7.86 16.73 9.58
N LYS A 147 -8.34 17.95 9.44
CA LYS A 147 -8.57 18.50 8.13
C LYS A 147 -7.26 18.81 7.47
N ASP A 148 -6.75 19.20 6.68
CA ASP A 148 -5.48 19.40 6.02
C ASP A 148 -4.46 20.08 6.91
N LEU A 149 -3.44 19.37 7.35
CA LEU A 149 -2.23 19.97 7.91
C LEU A 149 -1.41 20.54 6.76
N GLN A 150 -1.23 21.83 6.73
CA GLN A 150 -0.43 22.50 5.71
C GLN A 150 1.07 22.48 6.07
N GLY A 151 1.91 22.41 5.06
CA GLY A 151 3.35 22.36 5.19
C GLY A 151 3.93 20.96 5.01
N LEU A 152 5.25 20.82 5.10
CA LEU A 152 5.92 19.54 4.93
C LEU A 152 5.54 18.58 6.06
N GLN A 153 4.90 17.50 5.70
CA GLN A 153 4.46 16.43 6.59
C GLN A 153 5.14 15.13 6.21
N SER A 154 5.56 14.35 7.21
CA SER A 154 6.12 13.01 7.00
C SER A 154 5.35 11.99 7.82
N TRP A 155 5.07 10.85 7.21
CA TRP A 155 4.39 9.74 7.84
C TRP A 155 4.86 8.40 7.28
N ARG A 156 4.62 7.36 8.04
CA ARG A 156 4.99 6.00 7.71
C ARG A 156 3.87 5.06 8.08
N VAL A 157 3.58 4.11 7.19
CA VAL A 157 2.71 2.98 7.49
C VAL A 157 3.28 1.72 6.89
N GLY A 158 2.94 0.58 7.49
CA GLY A 158 3.26 -0.71 6.93
C GLY A 158 2.19 -1.74 7.24
N VAL A 159 2.17 -2.75 6.42
CA VAL A 159 1.26 -3.88 6.53
C VAL A 159 2.00 -5.19 6.38
N MET A 160 1.55 -6.18 7.13
CA MET A 160 1.90 -7.59 6.94
C MET A 160 0.65 -8.30 6.48
N ILE A 161 0.66 -8.77 5.24
CA ILE A 161 -0.48 -9.40 4.56
C ILE A 161 -0.21 -10.91 4.49
N PRO A 162 -0.95 -11.76 5.23
CA PRO A 162 -0.80 -13.21 5.14
C PRO A 162 -1.03 -13.72 3.70
N PHE A 163 -0.15 -14.57 3.21
CA PHE A 163 -0.28 -15.13 1.85
C PHE A 163 -1.60 -15.85 1.63
N LYS A 164 -2.14 -16.50 2.66
CA LYS A 164 -3.44 -17.16 2.61
C LYS A 164 -4.60 -16.22 2.29
N LEU A 165 -4.52 -14.94 2.74
CA LEU A 165 -5.54 -13.92 2.45
C LEU A 165 -5.59 -13.54 0.97
N ILE A 166 -4.50 -13.73 0.24
CA ILE A 166 -4.40 -13.41 -1.18
C ILE A 166 -4.40 -14.66 -2.07
N GLY A 167 -4.93 -15.78 -1.57
CA GLY A 167 -5.04 -17.03 -2.33
C GLY A 167 -3.72 -17.78 -2.56
N ALA A 168 -2.60 -17.29 -2.04
CA ALA A 168 -1.29 -17.92 -2.17
C ALA A 168 -1.05 -18.95 -1.05
N ASP A 169 -0.39 -20.06 -1.41
CA ASP A 169 0.01 -21.08 -0.46
C ASP A 169 1.43 -20.79 0.06
N PRO A 170 1.62 -20.50 1.38
CA PRO A 170 2.94 -20.22 1.93
C PRO A 170 3.97 -21.32 1.76
N GLU A 171 3.53 -22.60 1.71
CA GLU A 171 4.42 -23.75 1.52
C GLU A 171 4.80 -23.97 0.05
N ASN A 172 4.07 -23.34 -0.86
CA ASN A 172 4.26 -23.49 -2.31
C ASN A 172 3.97 -22.17 -3.02
N LEU A 173 4.71 -21.13 -2.67
CA LEU A 173 4.58 -19.80 -3.30
C LEU A 173 4.93 -19.89 -4.80
N PRO A 174 4.20 -19.18 -5.67
CA PRO A 174 4.59 -19.04 -7.06
C PRO A 174 5.92 -18.29 -7.16
N LYS A 175 6.66 -18.46 -8.26
CA LYS A 175 7.91 -17.71 -8.50
C LYS A 175 7.72 -16.21 -8.56
N SER A 176 6.55 -15.76 -8.97
CA SER A 176 6.16 -14.34 -8.95
C SER A 176 4.67 -14.15 -8.71
N ILE A 177 4.33 -12.98 -8.17
CA ILE A 177 2.96 -12.45 -8.10
C ILE A 177 2.97 -11.07 -8.77
N ARG A 178 1.99 -10.81 -9.63
CA ARG A 178 1.83 -9.48 -10.21
C ARG A 178 1.23 -8.51 -9.20
N ALA A 179 1.78 -7.30 -9.13
CA ALA A 179 1.42 -6.30 -8.15
C ALA A 179 1.62 -4.88 -8.65
N ASN A 180 0.99 -3.93 -7.98
CA ASN A 180 1.39 -2.52 -8.08
C ASN A 180 1.25 -1.85 -6.71
N PHE A 181 1.99 -0.75 -6.54
CA PHE A 181 1.95 0.08 -5.35
C PHE A 181 1.58 1.49 -5.76
N TYR A 182 0.76 2.15 -4.94
CA TYR A 182 0.23 3.46 -5.28
C TYR A 182 0.36 4.43 -4.12
N LYS A 183 0.36 5.71 -4.47
CA LYS A 183 0.20 6.84 -3.57
C LYS A 183 -0.86 7.76 -4.13
N CYS A 184 -1.91 7.98 -3.36
CA CYS A 184 -2.99 8.88 -3.74
C CYS A 184 -3.43 9.79 -2.59
N GLY A 185 -4.35 10.68 -2.92
CA GLY A 185 -5.01 11.57 -1.98
C GLY A 185 -6.08 12.38 -2.71
N ASP A 186 -7.25 11.75 -2.96
CA ASP A 186 -8.29 12.34 -3.79
C ASP A 186 -8.83 13.66 -3.26
N LYS A 187 -8.90 13.80 -1.92
CA LYS A 187 -9.44 14.98 -1.24
C LYS A 187 -8.40 15.76 -0.43
N THR A 188 -7.12 15.52 -0.67
CA THR A 188 -6.04 16.38 -0.14
C THR A 188 -6.06 17.74 -0.84
N ALA A 189 -5.36 18.74 -0.30
CA ALA A 189 -5.27 20.06 -0.94
C ALA A 189 -4.61 20.00 -2.33
N HIS A 190 -3.75 18.99 -2.56
CA HIS A 190 -3.12 18.71 -3.84
C HIS A 190 -3.43 17.26 -4.27
N PRO A 191 -4.58 17.00 -4.93
CA PRO A 191 -4.91 15.66 -5.42
C PRO A 191 -3.80 15.09 -6.31
N HIS A 192 -3.45 13.82 -6.08
CA HIS A 192 -2.32 13.18 -6.75
C HIS A 192 -2.49 11.68 -6.88
N TYR A 193 -1.87 11.11 -7.92
CA TYR A 193 -1.95 9.69 -8.25
C TYR A 193 -0.62 9.21 -8.80
N LEU A 194 0.15 8.52 -7.96
CA LEU A 194 1.45 7.94 -8.31
C LEU A 194 1.40 6.43 -8.29
N SER A 195 2.22 5.79 -9.10
CA SER A 195 2.39 4.35 -9.09
C SER A 195 3.86 3.93 -9.06
N TRP A 196 4.12 2.70 -8.66
CA TRP A 196 5.41 2.03 -8.81
C TRP A 196 5.63 1.53 -10.24
N SER A 197 4.69 0.77 -10.78
CA SER A 197 4.67 0.37 -12.19
C SER A 197 3.81 1.37 -12.96
N PRO A 198 4.29 1.93 -14.08
CA PRO A 198 3.57 2.97 -14.81
C PRO A 198 2.23 2.48 -15.37
N ILE A 199 1.27 3.39 -15.45
CA ILE A 199 -0.08 3.16 -15.99
C ILE A 199 -0.27 4.07 -17.21
N ASP A 200 -0.76 3.49 -18.31
CA ASP A 200 -1.10 4.21 -19.53
C ASP A 200 -2.62 4.19 -19.75
N THR A 201 -3.32 5.12 -19.11
CA THR A 201 -4.76 5.32 -19.24
C THR A 201 -5.08 6.81 -19.36
N PRO A 202 -6.16 7.21 -20.06
CA PRO A 202 -6.51 8.63 -20.25
C PRO A 202 -6.86 9.39 -18.94
N LYS A 203 -7.25 8.66 -17.89
CA LYS A 203 -7.66 9.23 -16.59
C LYS A 203 -7.13 8.34 -15.46
N PRO A 204 -6.96 8.89 -14.23
CA PRO A 204 -6.53 8.10 -13.08
C PRO A 204 -7.39 6.87 -12.85
N ASP A 205 -6.77 5.71 -12.95
CA ASP A 205 -7.37 4.43 -12.67
C ASP A 205 -6.30 3.41 -12.25
N PHE A 206 -6.27 3.06 -10.97
CA PHE A 206 -5.34 2.07 -10.40
C PHE A 206 -5.81 0.62 -10.57
N HIS A 207 -7.11 0.44 -10.86
CA HIS A 207 -7.74 -0.87 -10.99
C HIS A 207 -7.51 -1.50 -12.36
N ARG A 208 -6.24 -1.52 -12.78
CA ARG A 208 -5.78 -1.94 -14.12
C ARG A 208 -4.68 -3.00 -14.00
N PRO A 209 -5.07 -4.27 -13.75
CA PRO A 209 -4.11 -5.36 -13.54
C PRO A 209 -3.12 -5.57 -14.68
N GLU A 210 -3.48 -5.16 -15.91
CA GLU A 210 -2.59 -5.24 -17.08
C GLU A 210 -1.30 -4.43 -16.92
N PHE A 211 -1.29 -3.39 -16.06
CA PHE A 211 -0.13 -2.56 -15.76
C PHE A 211 0.62 -2.97 -14.50
N PHE A 212 0.23 -4.06 -13.84
CA PHE A 212 0.97 -4.55 -12.68
C PHE A 212 2.36 -5.03 -13.09
N GLY A 213 3.35 -4.67 -12.27
CA GLY A 213 4.70 -5.24 -12.31
C GLY A 213 4.75 -6.62 -11.67
N GLU A 214 5.95 -7.13 -11.40
CA GLU A 214 6.17 -8.46 -10.81
C GLU A 214 6.94 -8.38 -9.49
N LEU A 215 6.43 -9.07 -8.47
CA LEU A 215 7.14 -9.40 -7.25
C LEU A 215 7.76 -10.79 -7.43
N LEU A 216 9.08 -10.86 -7.40
CA LEU A 216 9.84 -12.09 -7.60
C LEU A 216 10.20 -12.69 -6.23
N PHE A 217 9.79 -13.92 -6.00
CA PHE A 217 10.08 -14.68 -4.77
C PHE A 217 11.23 -15.67 -5.01
N ASP A 218 12.09 -15.82 -3.99
CA ASP A 218 13.13 -16.85 -3.95
C ASP A 218 12.55 -18.22 -3.68
#